data_7dd63b0efb832cd3d2779e335887763a
#
_entry.id   7dd63b0efb832cd3d2779e335887763a
#
_cell.length_a   1.000
_cell.length_b   1.000
_cell.length_c   1.000
_cell.angle_alpha   90.00
_cell.angle_beta   90.00
_cell.angle_gamma   90.00
#
_symmetry.space_group_name_H-M   'P 1'
#
loop_
_entity.id
_entity.type
_entity.pdbx_description
1 polymer ?
#
loop_
_entity_poly.entity_id
_entity_poly.type
_entity_poly.pdbx_seq_one_letter_code
_entity_poly.pdbx_strand_id
1 'polypeptide(L)'
;MIKLTLPLLLAASGAAFAHSSHDHGHSHDHSNDASHEHHALDSHVHGMASLDVVLEGNMLLASIKAPAADLVGFEHVASTDEQKSKVYDMLGKMELAEVLWTLPTAAECARQDVSVEHELIKEDHHDHDHDHKHDHDHDHAHSDVLVDYHYECQHPEHLQSVTVNLFETFPSLHEIEGQLITPSGQKGQTLTAEQNTIQLN
;
A
#
# COMPACT_ATOMS: atom_id res chain seq x y z
N MET A 1 53.91 0.68 22.22
CA MET A 1 53.67 -0.71 22.61
C MET A 1 53.12 -0.71 24.04
N ILE A 2 51.81 -0.77 24.21
CA ILE A 2 51.18 -1.02 25.51
C ILE A 2 49.98 -1.93 25.21
N LYS A 3 50.10 -3.19 25.65
CA LYS A 3 49.01 -4.18 25.59
C LYS A 3 48.24 -4.06 26.90
N LEU A 4 46.96 -3.77 26.81
CA LEU A 4 46.04 -3.82 27.97
C LEU A 4 45.11 -5.02 27.78
N THR A 5 45.28 -6.01 28.63
CA THR A 5 44.45 -7.21 28.77
C THR A 5 43.42 -6.98 29.87
N LEU A 6 42.14 -7.16 29.54
CA LEU A 6 41.01 -7.07 30.47
C LEU A 6 40.48 -8.49 30.75
N PRO A 7 40.29 -8.93 32.00
CA PRO A 7 39.76 -10.25 32.31
C PRO A 7 38.24 -10.30 32.29
N LEU A 8 37.74 -11.42 31.78
CA LEU A 8 36.34 -11.85 31.70
C LEU A 8 35.89 -12.37 33.10
N LEU A 9 34.86 -11.74 33.67
CA LEU A 9 34.18 -12.28 34.88
C LEU A 9 32.86 -12.93 34.46
N LEU A 10 32.79 -14.24 34.67
CA LEU A 10 31.59 -15.07 34.53
C LEU A 10 30.90 -15.14 35.90
N ALA A 11 29.66 -14.67 36.00
CA ALA A 11 28.78 -14.88 37.15
C ALA A 11 27.57 -15.71 36.73
N ALA A 12 27.53 -16.96 37.18
CA ALA A 12 26.39 -17.86 37.10
C ALA A 12 25.50 -17.68 38.35
N SER A 13 24.24 -17.32 38.16
CA SER A 13 23.22 -17.37 39.21
C SER A 13 22.09 -18.31 38.77
N GLY A 14 22.06 -19.48 39.39
CA GLY A 14 20.95 -20.42 39.27
C GLY A 14 19.82 -20.03 40.23
N ALA A 15 18.61 -19.99 39.75
CA ALA A 15 17.39 -19.94 40.56
C ALA A 15 16.53 -21.19 40.26
N ALA A 16 16.41 -22.02 41.27
CA ALA A 16 15.50 -23.17 41.28
C ALA A 16 14.08 -22.68 41.67
N PHE A 17 13.07 -23.02 40.90
CA PHE A 17 11.68 -22.86 41.30
C PHE A 17 11.00 -24.22 41.44
N ALA A 18 10.41 -24.39 42.63
CA ALA A 18 9.71 -25.58 43.08
C ALA A 18 8.36 -25.74 42.35
N HIS A 19 8.04 -27.00 42.04
CA HIS A 19 6.75 -27.47 41.54
C HIS A 19 5.69 -27.37 42.63
N SER A 20 4.56 -26.81 42.29
CA SER A 20 3.28 -27.01 42.98
C SER A 20 2.27 -27.59 41.97
N SER A 21 1.96 -28.84 42.15
CA SER A 21 0.96 -29.59 41.44
C SER A 21 -0.42 -29.26 41.98
N HIS A 22 -1.32 -28.71 41.19
CA HIS A 22 -2.76 -28.77 41.42
C HIS A 22 -3.44 -29.46 40.22
N ASP A 23 -3.86 -30.67 40.50
CA ASP A 23 -4.71 -31.51 39.70
C ASP A 23 -6.16 -31.01 39.81
N HIS A 24 -6.74 -30.53 38.73
CA HIS A 24 -8.19 -30.44 38.54
C HIS A 24 -8.53 -30.88 37.13
N GLY A 25 -8.90 -32.18 37.03
CA GLY A 25 -9.49 -32.72 35.82
C GLY A 25 -10.84 -32.09 35.49
N HIS A 26 -10.93 -31.43 34.32
CA HIS A 26 -12.16 -31.30 33.56
C HIS A 26 -11.81 -31.54 32.08
N SER A 27 -12.15 -32.75 31.65
CA SER A 27 -12.18 -33.11 30.23
C SER A 27 -13.37 -32.38 29.58
N HIS A 28 -13.04 -31.37 28.74
CA HIS A 28 -13.89 -30.93 27.64
C HIS A 28 -13.08 -30.96 26.37
N ASP A 29 -13.33 -32.02 25.64
CA ASP A 29 -12.91 -32.26 24.27
C ASP A 29 -13.63 -31.25 23.36
N HIS A 30 -12.96 -30.19 22.96
CA HIS A 30 -13.32 -29.33 21.84
C HIS A 30 -12.05 -29.04 21.03
N SER A 31 -11.69 -30.05 20.22
CA SER A 31 -10.83 -29.84 19.07
C SER A 31 -11.58 -29.01 18.03
N ASN A 32 -11.30 -27.72 17.97
CA ASN A 32 -11.36 -26.87 16.78
C ASN A 32 -10.66 -25.53 17.09
N ASP A 33 -9.35 -25.59 17.20
CA ASP A 33 -8.54 -24.37 17.11
C ASP A 33 -8.27 -24.11 15.62
N ALA A 34 -9.29 -23.63 14.92
CA ALA A 34 -9.08 -22.93 13.68
C ALA A 34 -8.56 -21.55 14.09
N SER A 35 -7.25 -21.36 13.99
CA SER A 35 -6.63 -20.06 14.01
C SER A 35 -7.23 -19.23 12.88
N HIS A 36 -8.30 -18.51 13.19
CA HIS A 36 -8.74 -17.40 12.37
C HIS A 36 -7.63 -16.35 12.47
N GLU A 37 -6.70 -16.38 11.51
CA GLU A 37 -5.91 -15.21 11.21
C GLU A 37 -6.91 -14.14 10.77
N HIS A 38 -7.29 -13.29 11.72
CA HIS A 38 -7.90 -12.02 11.39
C HIS A 38 -6.81 -11.24 10.65
N HIS A 39 -6.80 -11.32 9.32
CA HIS A 39 -6.19 -10.27 8.54
C HIS A 39 -6.89 -9.00 9.00
N ALA A 40 -6.21 -8.19 9.80
CA ALA A 40 -6.61 -6.83 10.03
C ALA A 40 -6.60 -6.20 8.62
N LEU A 41 -7.79 -6.08 8.03
CA LEU A 41 -7.98 -5.26 6.84
C LEU A 41 -7.46 -3.89 7.27
N ASP A 42 -6.43 -3.40 6.61
CA ASP A 42 -5.94 -2.04 6.83
C ASP A 42 -7.14 -1.12 6.68
N SER A 43 -7.53 -0.53 7.81
CA SER A 43 -8.70 0.35 7.86
C SER A 43 -8.30 1.62 7.11
N HIS A 44 -8.66 1.70 5.82
CA HIS A 44 -8.48 2.93 5.07
C HIS A 44 -9.50 3.99 5.51
N VAL A 45 -9.11 5.24 5.36
CA VAL A 45 -9.95 6.40 5.68
C VAL A 45 -10.36 7.06 4.37
N HIS A 46 -11.67 7.20 4.14
CA HIS A 46 -12.17 7.91 2.97
C HIS A 46 -11.62 9.33 2.88
N GLY A 47 -11.27 9.75 1.69
CA GLY A 47 -10.62 11.03 1.42
C GLY A 47 -9.11 11.01 1.60
N MET A 48 -8.53 9.89 2.05
CA MET A 48 -7.09 9.74 2.28
C MET A 48 -6.50 8.64 1.38
N ALA A 49 -5.37 8.95 0.74
CA ALA A 49 -4.57 7.98 0.01
C ALA A 49 -3.16 7.91 0.60
N SER A 50 -2.43 6.84 0.31
CA SER A 50 -0.99 6.75 0.55
C SER A 50 -0.22 6.84 -0.77
N LEU A 51 0.99 7.40 -0.71
CA LEU A 51 1.89 7.55 -1.83
C LEU A 51 3.32 7.25 -1.40
N ASP A 52 3.90 6.22 -1.96
CA ASP A 52 5.32 5.92 -1.82
C ASP A 52 6.08 6.39 -3.06
N VAL A 53 7.13 7.20 -2.85
CA VAL A 53 8.01 7.68 -3.93
C VAL A 53 9.43 7.22 -3.62
N VAL A 54 10.03 6.47 -4.53
CA VAL A 54 11.39 5.95 -4.40
C VAL A 54 12.24 6.45 -5.57
N LEU A 55 13.34 7.13 -5.25
CA LEU A 55 14.36 7.51 -6.24
C LEU A 55 15.64 6.72 -5.98
N GLU A 56 15.97 5.82 -6.89
CA GLU A 56 17.19 5.01 -6.83
C GLU A 56 17.96 5.07 -8.16
N GLY A 57 19.13 5.69 -8.14
CA GLY A 57 19.91 5.90 -9.36
C GLY A 57 19.15 6.80 -10.35
N ASN A 58 18.79 6.26 -11.50
CA ASN A 58 18.00 6.93 -12.53
C ASN A 58 16.52 6.49 -12.55
N MET A 59 16.11 5.63 -11.64
CA MET A 59 14.75 5.12 -11.56
C MET A 59 13.94 5.89 -10.52
N LEU A 60 12.75 6.33 -10.92
CA LEU A 60 11.72 6.88 -10.05
C LEU A 60 10.53 5.93 -10.05
N LEU A 61 10.17 5.44 -8.86
CA LEU A 61 8.99 4.63 -8.61
C LEU A 61 7.99 5.46 -7.82
N ALA A 62 6.72 5.40 -8.18
CA ALA A 62 5.64 6.03 -7.42
C ALA A 62 4.49 5.06 -7.31
N SER A 63 4.15 4.66 -6.07
CA SER A 63 3.05 3.75 -5.75
C SER A 63 1.96 4.49 -5.01
N ILE A 64 0.73 4.46 -5.54
CA ILE A 64 -0.46 5.04 -4.91
C ILE A 64 -1.36 3.92 -4.43
N LYS A 65 -1.86 4.03 -3.20
CA LYS A 65 -2.95 3.21 -2.69
C LYS A 65 -4.07 4.14 -2.23
N ALA A 66 -5.26 3.99 -2.82
CA ALA A 66 -6.41 4.84 -2.52
C ALA A 66 -7.69 4.01 -2.38
N PRO A 67 -8.62 4.37 -1.47
CA PRO A 67 -9.93 3.76 -1.38
C PRO A 67 -10.69 3.90 -2.70
N ALA A 68 -11.28 2.82 -3.18
CA ALA A 68 -12.03 2.83 -4.44
C ALA A 68 -13.20 3.85 -4.41
N ALA A 69 -13.83 4.04 -3.23
CA ALA A 69 -14.89 5.03 -3.07
C ALA A 69 -14.45 6.46 -3.44
N ASP A 70 -13.18 6.82 -3.19
CA ASP A 70 -12.67 8.15 -3.51
C ASP A 70 -12.37 8.34 -5.00
N LEU A 71 -12.20 7.24 -5.73
CA LEU A 71 -11.87 7.25 -7.15
C LEU A 71 -13.10 7.06 -8.06
N VAL A 72 -14.04 6.17 -7.66
CA VAL A 72 -15.21 5.78 -8.47
C VAL A 72 -16.55 5.97 -7.75
N GLY A 73 -16.54 6.26 -6.44
CA GLY A 73 -17.73 6.49 -5.62
C GLY A 73 -18.34 5.23 -5.00
N PHE A 74 -17.67 4.08 -5.05
CA PHE A 74 -18.10 2.81 -4.43
C PHE A 74 -16.89 1.88 -4.22
N GLU A 75 -17.06 0.83 -3.36
CA GLU A 75 -16.00 -0.11 -2.98
C GLU A 75 -16.32 -1.58 -3.29
N HIS A 76 -17.43 -1.84 -3.92
CA HIS A 76 -17.87 -3.19 -4.28
C HIS A 76 -17.62 -3.47 -5.78
N VAL A 77 -17.71 -4.72 -6.16
CA VAL A 77 -17.66 -5.11 -7.59
C VAL A 77 -18.77 -4.41 -8.37
N ALA A 78 -18.41 -3.77 -9.50
CA ALA A 78 -19.33 -3.07 -10.37
C ALA A 78 -20.38 -4.04 -10.96
N SER A 79 -21.66 -3.79 -10.65
CA SER A 79 -22.78 -4.65 -11.06
C SER A 79 -23.61 -4.08 -12.20
N THR A 80 -23.51 -2.76 -12.46
CA THR A 80 -24.23 -2.07 -13.53
C THR A 80 -23.27 -1.54 -14.59
N ASP A 81 -23.77 -1.31 -15.80
CA ASP A 81 -22.96 -0.75 -16.88
C ASP A 81 -22.45 0.66 -16.55
N GLU A 82 -23.23 1.45 -15.79
CA GLU A 82 -22.78 2.76 -15.30
C GLU A 82 -21.60 2.64 -14.33
N GLN A 83 -21.66 1.69 -13.40
CA GLN A 83 -20.56 1.45 -12.47
C GLN A 83 -19.30 0.94 -13.20
N LYS A 84 -19.48 0.02 -14.15
CA LYS A 84 -18.36 -0.46 -14.98
C LYS A 84 -17.72 0.67 -15.79
N SER A 85 -18.54 1.57 -16.37
CA SER A 85 -18.02 2.74 -17.07
C SER A 85 -17.18 3.64 -16.17
N LYS A 86 -17.60 3.87 -14.91
CA LYS A 86 -16.81 4.65 -13.95
C LYS A 86 -15.47 4.00 -13.63
N VAL A 87 -15.42 2.67 -13.52
CA VAL A 87 -14.16 1.95 -13.32
C VAL A 87 -13.25 2.10 -14.53
N TYR A 88 -13.76 1.90 -15.75
CA TYR A 88 -12.95 2.08 -16.96
C TYR A 88 -12.46 3.53 -17.14
N ASP A 89 -13.28 4.52 -16.80
CA ASP A 89 -12.89 5.94 -16.82
C ASP A 89 -11.78 6.22 -15.81
N MET A 90 -11.84 5.62 -14.63
CA MET A 90 -10.78 5.71 -13.61
C MET A 90 -9.50 5.06 -14.12
N LEU A 91 -9.56 3.84 -14.66
CA LEU A 91 -8.39 3.15 -15.22
C LEU A 91 -7.73 3.99 -16.32
N GLY A 92 -8.52 4.53 -17.27
CA GLY A 92 -8.00 5.40 -18.32
C GLY A 92 -7.34 6.67 -17.77
N LYS A 93 -7.83 7.26 -16.67
CA LYS A 93 -7.19 8.40 -16.01
C LYS A 93 -5.88 8.00 -15.32
N MET A 94 -5.84 6.83 -14.66
CA MET A 94 -4.63 6.32 -14.01
C MET A 94 -3.52 6.01 -15.03
N GLU A 95 -3.88 5.55 -16.22
CA GLU A 95 -2.90 5.33 -17.30
C GLU A 95 -2.33 6.63 -17.90
N LEU A 96 -3.03 7.76 -17.74
CA LEU A 96 -2.56 9.08 -18.20
C LEU A 96 -1.66 9.73 -17.16
N ALA A 97 -0.53 9.10 -16.86
CA ALA A 97 0.41 9.53 -15.84
C ALA A 97 0.86 11.00 -15.98
N GLU A 98 0.92 11.53 -17.19
CA GLU A 98 1.31 12.92 -17.47
C GLU A 98 0.30 13.95 -16.95
N VAL A 99 -0.95 13.52 -16.68
CA VAL A 99 -2.00 14.34 -16.05
C VAL A 99 -1.88 14.29 -14.54
N LEU A 100 -1.49 13.13 -14.00
CA LEU A 100 -1.43 12.89 -12.55
C LEU A 100 -0.14 13.36 -11.89
N TRP A 101 0.95 13.41 -12.68
CA TRP A 101 2.28 13.78 -12.22
C TRP A 101 2.90 14.89 -13.04
N THR A 102 3.51 15.85 -12.40
CA THR A 102 4.38 16.80 -13.06
C THR A 102 5.81 16.63 -12.55
N LEU A 103 6.67 16.14 -13.44
CA LEU A 103 8.09 15.97 -13.19
C LEU A 103 8.87 17.13 -13.87
N PRO A 104 10.01 17.58 -13.29
CA PRO A 104 10.85 18.59 -13.92
C PRO A 104 11.33 18.12 -15.31
N THR A 105 11.06 18.91 -16.33
CA THR A 105 11.45 18.57 -17.72
C THR A 105 12.97 18.41 -17.89
N ALA A 106 13.77 19.10 -17.06
CA ALA A 106 15.23 18.97 -17.07
C ALA A 106 15.73 17.60 -16.60
N ALA A 107 14.90 16.83 -15.89
CA ALA A 107 15.25 15.47 -15.48
C ALA A 107 15.13 14.45 -16.63
N GLU A 108 14.41 14.81 -17.72
CA GLU A 108 14.16 13.95 -18.89
C GLU A 108 13.70 12.55 -18.51
N CYS A 109 12.67 12.49 -17.63
CA CYS A 109 12.08 11.24 -17.18
C CYS A 109 11.09 10.70 -18.23
N ALA A 110 11.25 9.44 -18.59
CA ALA A 110 10.35 8.70 -19.47
C ALA A 110 9.64 7.62 -18.67
N ARG A 111 8.30 7.54 -18.77
CA ARG A 111 7.53 6.45 -18.18
C ARG A 111 7.87 5.14 -18.91
N GLN A 112 8.24 4.13 -18.14
CA GLN A 112 8.54 2.79 -18.61
C GLN A 112 7.33 1.88 -18.52
N ASP A 113 6.60 1.97 -17.39
CA ASP A 113 5.47 1.11 -17.09
C ASP A 113 4.45 1.79 -16.18
N VAL A 114 3.21 1.31 -16.22
CA VAL A 114 2.16 1.58 -15.25
C VAL A 114 1.36 0.31 -15.03
N SER A 115 1.11 -0.03 -13.77
CA SER A 115 0.19 -1.11 -13.43
C SER A 115 -0.90 -0.61 -12.51
N VAL A 116 -2.13 -1.13 -12.68
CA VAL A 116 -3.28 -0.80 -11.86
C VAL A 116 -3.90 -2.09 -11.35
N GLU A 117 -3.92 -2.26 -10.03
CA GLU A 117 -4.53 -3.41 -9.37
C GLU A 117 -5.82 -2.98 -8.67
N HIS A 118 -6.91 -3.71 -8.87
CA HIS A 118 -8.20 -3.46 -8.24
C HIS A 118 -9.11 -4.70 -8.29
N GLU A 119 -10.13 -4.74 -7.44
CA GLU A 119 -11.13 -5.81 -7.42
C GLU A 119 -12.53 -5.35 -7.86
N LEU A 120 -12.63 -4.19 -8.51
CA LEU A 120 -13.91 -3.56 -8.87
C LEU A 120 -14.61 -4.20 -10.08
N ILE A 121 -13.92 -4.99 -10.88
CA ILE A 121 -14.48 -5.73 -12.03
C ILE A 121 -14.08 -7.19 -11.88
N LYS A 122 -15.07 -8.11 -11.93
CA LYS A 122 -14.79 -9.54 -12.08
C LYS A 122 -14.52 -9.82 -13.55
N GLU A 123 -13.35 -10.37 -13.84
CA GLU A 123 -13.14 -11.01 -15.13
C GLU A 123 -13.97 -12.28 -15.16
N ASP A 124 -14.82 -12.42 -16.19
CA ASP A 124 -15.60 -13.63 -16.44
C ASP A 124 -14.62 -14.74 -16.90
N HIS A 125 -13.95 -15.37 -15.94
CA HIS A 125 -13.32 -16.64 -16.20
C HIS A 125 -14.45 -17.64 -16.41
N HIS A 126 -14.58 -18.13 -17.64
CA HIS A 126 -15.41 -19.28 -17.97
C HIS A 126 -14.81 -20.51 -17.29
N ASP A 127 -15.08 -20.68 -16.00
CA ASP A 127 -14.79 -21.89 -15.27
C ASP A 127 -15.96 -22.86 -15.35
N HIS A 128 -15.61 -24.06 -15.77
CA HIS A 128 -16.47 -25.23 -15.83
C HIS A 128 -17.05 -25.55 -14.45
N ASP A 129 -18.36 -25.79 -14.42
CA ASP A 129 -19.19 -26.28 -13.33
C ASP A 129 -18.42 -27.16 -12.32
N HIS A 130 -18.28 -26.66 -11.08
CA HIS A 130 -18.31 -27.48 -9.88
C HIS A 130 -19.19 -26.81 -8.83
N ASP A 131 -20.38 -27.37 -8.69
CA ASP A 131 -21.43 -27.02 -7.74
C ASP A 131 -20.93 -27.22 -6.29
N HIS A 132 -20.35 -26.20 -5.69
CA HIS A 132 -20.12 -26.12 -4.25
C HIS A 132 -20.75 -24.83 -3.73
N LYS A 133 -22.02 -24.99 -3.26
CA LYS A 133 -22.66 -23.97 -2.44
C LYS A 133 -21.85 -23.77 -1.16
N HIS A 134 -21.00 -22.77 -1.15
CA HIS A 134 -20.54 -22.12 0.05
C HIS A 134 -21.19 -20.75 0.10
N ASP A 135 -22.23 -20.63 0.97
CA ASP A 135 -22.69 -19.32 1.44
C ASP A 135 -21.51 -18.69 2.18
N HIS A 136 -20.73 -17.90 1.48
CA HIS A 136 -19.81 -16.96 2.09
C HIS A 136 -20.59 -15.70 2.32
N ASP A 137 -20.85 -15.40 3.60
CA ASP A 137 -21.18 -14.06 4.06
C ASP A 137 -20.17 -13.13 3.38
N HIS A 138 -20.65 -12.30 2.45
CA HIS A 138 -19.88 -11.23 1.87
C HIS A 138 -19.75 -10.17 2.97
N ASP A 139 -18.73 -10.34 3.82
CA ASP A 139 -18.14 -9.21 4.51
C ASP A 139 -17.91 -8.13 3.45
N HIS A 140 -18.40 -6.93 3.74
CA HIS A 140 -18.20 -5.78 2.87
C HIS A 140 -16.69 -5.50 2.77
N ALA A 141 -16.02 -6.21 1.85
CA ALA A 141 -14.61 -5.99 1.58
C ALA A 141 -14.49 -4.58 1.01
N HIS A 142 -13.89 -3.70 1.78
CA HIS A 142 -13.45 -2.40 1.32
C HIS A 142 -12.36 -2.63 0.26
N SER A 143 -12.56 -2.10 -0.93
CA SER A 143 -11.61 -2.26 -2.03
C SER A 143 -10.73 -1.03 -2.16
N ASP A 144 -9.41 -1.26 -2.17
CA ASP A 144 -8.42 -0.27 -2.56
C ASP A 144 -8.06 -0.43 -4.04
N VAL A 145 -7.59 0.64 -4.62
CA VAL A 145 -6.92 0.66 -5.92
C VAL A 145 -5.45 0.94 -5.68
N LEU A 146 -4.58 0.06 -6.16
CA LEU A 146 -3.13 0.23 -6.13
C LEU A 146 -2.64 0.56 -7.54
N VAL A 147 -1.81 1.58 -7.66
CA VAL A 147 -1.24 2.01 -8.95
C VAL A 147 0.25 2.23 -8.80
N ASP A 148 1.03 1.55 -9.61
CA ASP A 148 2.48 1.69 -9.65
C ASP A 148 2.92 2.34 -10.97
N TYR A 149 3.77 3.36 -10.86
CA TYR A 149 4.37 4.07 -11.98
C TYR A 149 5.88 3.91 -11.94
N HIS A 150 6.45 3.52 -13.06
CA HIS A 150 7.89 3.37 -13.23
C HIS A 150 8.41 4.37 -14.25
N TYR A 151 9.37 5.19 -13.86
CA TYR A 151 10.05 6.15 -14.73
C TYR A 151 11.55 5.89 -14.75
N GLU A 152 12.16 6.15 -15.89
CA GLU A 152 13.61 6.26 -16.04
C GLU A 152 13.95 7.69 -16.42
N CYS A 153 14.83 8.34 -15.64
CA CYS A 153 15.25 9.72 -15.80
C CYS A 153 16.68 9.76 -16.32
N GLN A 154 16.94 10.53 -17.40
CA GLN A 154 18.29 10.64 -17.94
C GLN A 154 19.19 11.55 -17.08
N HIS A 155 18.55 12.52 -16.40
CA HIS A 155 19.20 13.48 -15.52
C HIS A 155 18.57 13.50 -14.13
N PRO A 156 18.71 12.42 -13.34
CA PRO A 156 18.05 12.32 -12.03
C PRO A 156 18.51 13.42 -11.05
N GLU A 157 19.68 14.03 -11.24
CA GLU A 157 20.16 15.17 -10.47
C GLU A 157 19.29 16.43 -10.65
N HIS A 158 18.50 16.50 -11.72
CA HIS A 158 17.54 17.57 -11.98
C HIS A 158 16.13 17.23 -11.50
N LEU A 159 15.89 16.01 -11.03
CA LEU A 159 14.63 15.60 -10.44
C LEU A 159 14.56 16.07 -8.98
N GLN A 160 14.22 17.33 -8.77
CA GLN A 160 14.21 17.96 -7.45
C GLN A 160 12.86 17.92 -6.76
N SER A 161 11.80 17.72 -7.51
CA SER A 161 10.42 17.68 -6.99
C SER A 161 9.50 16.86 -7.87
N VAL A 162 8.40 16.37 -7.27
CA VAL A 162 7.25 15.77 -7.95
C VAL A 162 6.00 16.52 -7.55
N THR A 163 5.24 17.02 -8.51
CA THR A 163 3.93 17.61 -8.24
C THR A 163 2.84 16.58 -8.51
N VAL A 164 1.94 16.40 -7.55
CA VAL A 164 0.88 15.38 -7.54
C VAL A 164 -0.45 16.06 -7.87
N ASN A 165 -1.01 15.78 -9.05
CA ASN A 165 -2.24 16.42 -9.54
C ASN A 165 -3.50 15.55 -9.32
N LEU A 166 -3.41 14.50 -8.48
CA LEU A 166 -4.52 13.59 -8.22
C LEU A 166 -5.76 14.28 -7.68
N PHE A 167 -5.60 15.32 -6.85
CA PHE A 167 -6.71 16.07 -6.25
C PHE A 167 -7.64 16.72 -7.29
N GLU A 168 -7.09 17.16 -8.43
CA GLU A 168 -7.87 17.73 -9.52
C GLU A 168 -8.65 16.64 -10.29
N THR A 169 -8.04 15.46 -10.41
CA THR A 169 -8.62 14.34 -11.15
C THR A 169 -9.64 13.57 -10.32
N PHE A 170 -9.40 13.47 -9.01
CA PHE A 170 -10.23 12.77 -8.03
C PHE A 170 -10.56 13.68 -6.84
N PRO A 171 -11.60 14.52 -6.98
CA PRO A 171 -11.91 15.55 -5.97
C PRO A 171 -12.36 15.03 -4.60
N SER A 172 -12.67 13.72 -4.49
CA SER A 172 -12.97 13.07 -3.21
C SER A 172 -11.72 12.81 -2.38
N LEU A 173 -10.51 12.81 -2.98
CA LEU A 173 -9.26 12.79 -2.24
C LEU A 173 -8.98 14.18 -1.67
N HIS A 174 -8.75 14.25 -0.36
CA HIS A 174 -8.47 15.49 0.37
C HIS A 174 -7.05 15.53 0.90
N GLU A 175 -6.49 14.35 1.18
CA GLU A 175 -5.17 14.19 1.76
C GLU A 175 -4.45 12.99 1.16
N ILE A 176 -3.13 13.11 0.99
CA ILE A 176 -2.26 11.99 0.60
C ILE A 176 -1.09 11.94 1.58
N GLU A 177 -0.95 10.80 2.28
CA GLU A 177 0.21 10.53 3.11
C GLU A 177 1.36 10.04 2.24
N GLY A 178 2.33 10.92 1.99
CA GLY A 178 3.49 10.66 1.16
C GLY A 178 4.67 10.13 1.98
N GLN A 179 5.29 9.05 1.51
CA GLN A 179 6.60 8.59 1.95
C GLN A 179 7.59 8.71 0.81
N LEU A 180 8.74 9.28 1.11
CA LEU A 180 9.81 9.51 0.16
C LEU A 180 11.05 8.77 0.59
N ILE A 181 11.64 7.99 -0.32
CA ILE A 181 12.92 7.30 -0.15
C ILE A 181 13.86 7.75 -1.27
N THR A 182 14.97 8.38 -0.91
CA THR A 182 16.00 8.85 -1.83
C THR A 182 17.38 8.46 -1.33
N PRO A 183 18.45 8.60 -2.14
CA PRO A 183 19.80 8.40 -1.66
C PRO A 183 20.19 9.29 -0.48
N SER A 184 19.50 10.43 -0.28
CA SER A 184 19.73 11.35 0.84
C SER A 184 19.02 10.93 2.13
N GLY A 185 18.08 9.97 2.08
CA GLY A 185 17.34 9.48 3.24
C GLY A 185 15.86 9.25 2.99
N GLN A 186 15.13 9.09 4.08
CA GLN A 186 13.67 8.87 4.08
C GLN A 186 12.96 10.04 4.75
N LYS A 187 11.81 10.43 4.19
CA LYS A 187 10.99 11.54 4.69
C LYS A 187 9.51 11.24 4.49
N GLY A 188 8.67 11.58 5.47
CA GLY A 188 7.21 11.62 5.32
C GLY A 188 6.73 13.05 5.02
N GLN A 189 5.67 13.17 4.25
CA GLN A 189 5.01 14.45 3.95
C GLN A 189 3.53 14.23 3.69
N THR A 190 2.67 15.01 4.34
CA THR A 190 1.25 15.08 4.01
C THR A 190 1.04 16.05 2.86
N LEU A 191 0.31 15.64 1.84
CA LEU A 191 -0.07 16.45 0.68
C LEU A 191 -1.56 16.79 0.74
N THR A 192 -1.88 17.98 0.26
CA THR A 192 -3.25 18.47 0.04
C THR A 192 -3.33 19.15 -1.32
N ALA A 193 -4.52 19.53 -1.77
CA ALA A 193 -4.68 20.25 -3.04
C ALA A 193 -3.86 21.54 -3.11
N GLU A 194 -3.66 22.25 -1.96
CA GLU A 194 -2.88 23.48 -1.87
C GLU A 194 -1.37 23.23 -1.70
N GLN A 195 -0.99 22.04 -1.22
CA GLN A 195 0.40 21.66 -0.95
C GLN A 195 0.69 20.27 -1.58
N ASN A 196 0.66 20.23 -2.90
CA ASN A 196 0.70 19.00 -3.68
C ASN A 196 2.11 18.67 -4.25
N THR A 197 3.16 19.30 -3.76
CA THR A 197 4.52 19.08 -4.29
C THR A 197 5.42 18.47 -3.23
N ILE A 198 6.05 17.34 -3.60
CA ILE A 198 7.08 16.64 -2.82
C ILE A 198 8.44 17.15 -3.25
N GLN A 199 9.32 17.50 -2.28
CA GLN A 199 10.71 17.84 -2.52
C GLN A 199 11.57 16.59 -2.34
N LEU A 200 12.38 16.25 -3.35
CA LEU A 200 13.21 15.03 -3.40
C LEU A 200 14.65 15.25 -2.88
N ASN A 201 15.00 16.45 -2.50
CA ASN A 201 16.33 16.85 -2.00
C ASN A 201 16.29 17.31 -0.53
#